data_551c2fcd8487574a731bb8e59838a902
#
_entry.id   551c2fcd8487574a731bb8e59838a902
#
_cell.length_a   1.000
_cell.length_b   1.000
_cell.length_c   1.000
_cell.angle_alpha   90.00
_cell.angle_beta   90.00
_cell.angle_gamma   90.00
#
_symmetry.space_group_name_H-M   'P 1'
#
loop_
_entity.id
_entity.type
_entity.pdbx_description
1 polymer ?
#
loop_
_entity_poly.entity_id
_entity_poly.type
_entity_poly.pdbx_seq_one_letter_code
_entity_poly.pdbx_strand_id
1 'polypeptide(L)'
;KSNFELTRAYFLFKIIGNSTVVKITTSITKFALKFNLPVTFLIKATVFDHFCGGVSEEDCNPVINKLFKNNVHSVLDFSTEGFNSEYEFNECLKKKISIIEFIKNKEEIPFAVFKPTCLGSTELFIKKSLGKKFSENEELMWSRVINRFEKVCKKAHENNIKILIDAEEADVQKAIDDLAILMMRKFNLLKPIVFNTVQMYRKDRLAYLNELINNKSNDKVVFGLKLVRGAYMEKERQLACERGIESPICETKNDTDNNFNLGLDFVFNNLERISFVCASHNENSVLKVMDMMKNKNISSNDSSIWFGQLYGMSDNISFNLAKRNYNVFKILPFGSVKNLMPYLIRRAEENTSVSGQTGRELQLIQNEKNRRSKLKS
;
A
#
# COMPACT_ATOMS: atom_id res chain seq x y z
N LYS A 1 -20.64 -9.53 3.79
CA LYS A 1 -20.42 -9.88 5.24
C LYS A 1 -21.68 -10.54 5.78
N SER A 2 -21.50 -11.62 6.60
CA SER A 2 -22.58 -12.18 7.41
C SER A 2 -22.99 -11.21 8.52
N ASN A 3 -24.10 -11.48 9.22
CA ASN A 3 -24.51 -10.65 10.37
C ASN A 3 -23.49 -10.71 11.51
N PHE A 4 -22.86 -11.86 11.70
CA PHE A 4 -21.77 -12.03 12.67
C PHE A 4 -20.55 -11.20 12.29
N GLU A 5 -20.07 -11.29 11.04
CA GLU A 5 -18.94 -10.49 10.53
C GLU A 5 -19.23 -8.98 10.63
N LEU A 6 -20.47 -8.56 10.37
CA LEU A 6 -20.88 -7.16 10.47
C LEU A 6 -20.87 -6.66 11.91
N THR A 7 -21.34 -7.49 12.86
CA THR A 7 -21.34 -7.17 14.28
C THR A 7 -19.92 -7.11 14.83
N ARG A 8 -19.05 -8.07 14.45
CA ARG A 8 -17.62 -8.06 14.80
C ARG A 8 -16.93 -6.77 14.29
N ALA A 9 -17.15 -6.41 13.03
CA ALA A 9 -16.62 -5.18 12.46
C ALA A 9 -17.11 -3.93 13.21
N TYR A 10 -18.39 -3.88 13.59
CA TYR A 10 -18.94 -2.77 14.38
C TYR A 10 -18.19 -2.56 15.69
N PHE A 11 -18.01 -3.62 16.47
CA PHE A 11 -17.29 -3.52 17.75
C PHE A 11 -15.82 -3.16 17.55
N LEU A 12 -15.18 -3.74 16.53
CA LEU A 12 -13.80 -3.44 16.20
C LEU A 12 -13.62 -1.95 15.86
N PHE A 13 -14.40 -1.40 14.92
CA PHE A 13 -14.33 0.01 14.56
C PHE A 13 -14.71 0.95 15.70
N LYS A 14 -15.60 0.54 16.60
CA LYS A 14 -15.93 1.29 17.81
C LYS A 14 -14.74 1.40 18.77
N ILE A 15 -13.95 0.31 18.90
CA ILE A 15 -12.75 0.27 19.74
C ILE A 15 -11.61 1.09 19.11
N ILE A 16 -11.30 0.85 17.84
CA ILE A 16 -10.21 1.55 17.14
C ILE A 16 -10.54 3.02 16.83
N GLY A 17 -11.79 3.46 16.96
CA GLY A 17 -12.17 4.85 16.85
C GLY A 17 -11.83 5.69 18.09
N ASN A 18 -11.38 5.08 19.18
CA ASN A 18 -10.99 5.77 20.40
C ASN A 18 -9.47 5.78 20.57
N SER A 19 -8.85 6.96 20.39
CA SER A 19 -7.39 7.12 20.43
C SER A 19 -6.76 6.68 21.75
N THR A 20 -7.41 6.93 22.89
CA THR A 20 -6.93 6.53 24.21
C THR A 20 -6.92 5.00 24.35
N VAL A 21 -8.01 4.35 23.94
CA VAL A 21 -8.12 2.88 23.97
C VAL A 21 -7.07 2.26 23.05
N VAL A 22 -6.86 2.81 21.85
CA VAL A 22 -5.83 2.32 20.91
C VAL A 22 -4.43 2.47 21.50
N LYS A 23 -4.08 3.61 22.10
CA LYS A 23 -2.76 3.80 22.75
C LYS A 23 -2.53 2.80 23.88
N ILE A 24 -3.49 2.60 24.76
CA ILE A 24 -3.39 1.67 25.88
C ILE A 24 -3.27 0.22 25.37
N THR A 25 -4.16 -0.20 24.49
CA THR A 25 -4.16 -1.58 23.96
C THR A 25 -2.90 -1.86 23.14
N THR A 26 -2.40 -0.91 22.36
CA THR A 26 -1.12 -1.03 21.63
C THR A 26 0.06 -1.22 22.60
N SER A 27 0.13 -0.43 23.68
CA SER A 27 1.19 -0.53 24.68
C SER A 27 1.15 -1.88 25.40
N ILE A 28 -0.03 -2.32 25.83
CA ILE A 28 -0.23 -3.64 26.45
C ILE A 28 0.17 -4.77 25.49
N THR A 29 -0.23 -4.68 24.22
CA THR A 29 0.09 -5.69 23.20
C THR A 29 1.59 -5.76 22.92
N LYS A 30 2.27 -4.61 22.79
CA LYS A 30 3.74 -4.57 22.63
C LYS A 30 4.44 -5.19 23.82
N PHE A 31 4.00 -4.88 25.04
CA PHE A 31 4.53 -5.47 26.28
C PHE A 31 4.32 -6.99 26.29
N ALA A 32 3.11 -7.45 26.05
CA ALA A 32 2.77 -8.87 26.05
C ALA A 32 3.59 -9.67 25.02
N LEU A 33 3.79 -9.14 23.82
CA LEU A 33 4.62 -9.77 22.77
C LEU A 33 6.09 -9.79 23.14
N LYS A 34 6.61 -8.73 23.82
CA LYS A 34 7.99 -8.68 24.29
C LYS A 34 8.28 -9.78 25.32
N PHE A 35 7.31 -10.11 26.17
CA PHE A 35 7.43 -11.17 27.19
C PHE A 35 6.87 -12.52 26.73
N ASN A 36 6.60 -12.71 25.40
CA ASN A 36 6.06 -13.92 24.81
C ASN A 36 4.78 -14.43 25.49
N LEU A 37 3.94 -13.52 26.01
CA LEU A 37 2.64 -13.90 26.58
C LEU A 37 1.70 -14.41 25.46
N PRO A 38 0.82 -15.38 25.73
CA PRO A 38 -0.02 -16.05 24.73
C PRO A 38 -1.22 -15.18 24.25
N VAL A 39 -0.94 -13.92 23.86
CA VAL A 39 -1.96 -12.96 23.36
C VAL A 39 -2.25 -13.12 21.87
N THR A 40 -1.45 -13.92 21.16
CA THR A 40 -1.55 -14.12 19.70
C THR A 40 -2.94 -14.57 19.27
N PHE A 41 -3.58 -15.44 20.06
CA PHE A 41 -4.94 -15.93 19.78
C PHE A 41 -5.98 -14.78 19.79
N LEU A 42 -5.92 -13.91 20.80
CA LEU A 42 -6.84 -12.75 20.91
C LEU A 42 -6.64 -11.77 19.75
N ILE A 43 -5.39 -11.48 19.41
CA ILE A 43 -5.05 -10.62 18.28
C ILE A 43 -5.58 -11.24 16.97
N LYS A 44 -5.39 -12.56 16.78
CA LYS A 44 -5.85 -13.28 15.60
C LYS A 44 -7.36 -13.22 15.46
N ALA A 45 -8.10 -13.55 16.50
CA ALA A 45 -9.57 -13.58 16.48
C ALA A 45 -10.22 -12.18 16.33
N THR A 46 -9.48 -11.11 16.59
CA THR A 46 -10.00 -9.73 16.55
C THR A 46 -9.50 -8.95 15.32
N VAL A 47 -8.33 -8.34 15.44
CA VAL A 47 -7.79 -7.38 14.46
C VAL A 47 -7.22 -8.10 13.24
N PHE A 48 -6.50 -9.21 13.46
CA PHE A 48 -5.83 -9.94 12.39
C PHE A 48 -6.82 -10.49 11.36
N ASP A 49 -7.83 -11.25 11.78
CA ASP A 49 -8.82 -11.82 10.85
C ASP A 49 -9.67 -10.77 10.12
N HIS A 50 -9.62 -9.52 10.56
CA HIS A 50 -10.33 -8.43 9.91
C HIS A 50 -9.49 -7.74 8.83
N PHE A 51 -8.17 -7.56 9.07
CA PHE A 51 -7.29 -6.79 8.21
C PHE A 51 -6.26 -7.63 7.44
N CYS A 52 -6.15 -8.92 7.73
CA CYS A 52 -5.16 -9.81 7.11
C CYS A 52 -5.83 -11.01 6.43
N GLY A 53 -5.15 -11.56 5.43
CA GLY A 53 -5.66 -12.69 4.66
C GLY A 53 -5.39 -14.04 5.31
N GLY A 54 -4.26 -14.17 6.01
CA GLY A 54 -3.81 -15.42 6.59
C GLY A 54 -2.36 -15.37 7.05
N VAL A 55 -1.80 -16.51 7.41
CA VAL A 55 -0.39 -16.65 7.81
C VAL A 55 0.49 -17.03 6.62
N SER A 56 -0.02 -17.83 5.70
CA SER A 56 0.61 -18.25 4.44
C SER A 56 -0.16 -17.74 3.22
N GLU A 57 0.39 -17.90 2.02
CA GLU A 57 -0.29 -17.61 0.76
C GLU A 57 -1.54 -18.48 0.59
N GLU A 58 -1.43 -19.75 0.97
CA GLU A 58 -2.52 -20.74 0.90
C GLU A 58 -3.67 -20.38 1.83
N ASP A 59 -3.37 -19.88 3.04
CA ASP A 59 -4.38 -19.40 3.99
C ASP A 59 -5.19 -18.22 3.44
N CYS A 60 -4.63 -17.47 2.49
CA CYS A 60 -5.31 -16.36 1.84
C CYS A 60 -6.35 -16.79 0.80
N ASN A 61 -6.29 -18.02 0.27
CA ASN A 61 -7.17 -18.47 -0.82
C ASN A 61 -8.67 -18.32 -0.51
N PRO A 62 -9.20 -18.62 0.68
CA PRO A 62 -10.63 -18.40 0.97
C PRO A 62 -11.05 -16.93 0.84
N VAL A 63 -10.16 -15.99 1.25
CA VAL A 63 -10.41 -14.55 1.13
C VAL A 63 -10.33 -14.10 -0.32
N ILE A 64 -9.30 -14.52 -1.04
CA ILE A 64 -9.09 -14.24 -2.47
C ILE A 64 -10.31 -14.69 -3.26
N ASN A 65 -10.74 -15.93 -3.11
CA ASN A 65 -11.90 -16.50 -3.79
C ASN A 65 -13.20 -15.74 -3.44
N LYS A 66 -13.39 -15.34 -2.18
CA LYS A 66 -14.54 -14.53 -1.75
C LYS A 66 -14.58 -13.16 -2.39
N LEU A 67 -13.43 -12.50 -2.52
CA LEU A 67 -13.29 -11.20 -3.18
C LEU A 67 -13.52 -11.33 -4.68
N PHE A 68 -12.85 -12.27 -5.33
CA PHE A 68 -12.92 -12.46 -6.79
C PHE A 68 -14.31 -12.87 -7.29
N LYS A 69 -15.08 -13.64 -6.52
CA LYS A 69 -16.51 -13.91 -6.79
C LYS A 69 -17.37 -12.64 -6.91
N ASN A 70 -16.87 -11.50 -6.43
CA ASN A 70 -17.51 -10.20 -6.54
C ASN A 70 -16.72 -9.23 -7.45
N ASN A 71 -15.86 -9.75 -8.33
CA ASN A 71 -14.99 -9.00 -9.24
C ASN A 71 -14.03 -8.03 -8.51
N VAL A 72 -13.65 -8.35 -7.27
CA VAL A 72 -12.62 -7.63 -6.52
C VAL A 72 -11.36 -8.50 -6.50
N HIS A 73 -10.29 -8.02 -7.11
CA HIS A 73 -9.01 -8.69 -7.13
C HIS A 73 -8.27 -8.55 -5.80
N SER A 74 -7.17 -9.29 -5.66
CA SER A 74 -6.32 -9.26 -4.47
C SER A 74 -4.87 -8.93 -4.84
N VAL A 75 -4.13 -8.33 -3.90
CA VAL A 75 -2.67 -8.15 -3.97
C VAL A 75 -2.11 -8.68 -2.66
N LEU A 76 -1.32 -9.75 -2.73
CA LEU A 76 -0.74 -10.37 -1.55
C LEU A 76 0.46 -9.58 -1.06
N ASP A 77 0.39 -9.04 0.15
CA ASP A 77 1.49 -8.31 0.79
C ASP A 77 2.07 -9.10 1.97
N PHE A 78 3.23 -9.71 1.75
CA PHE A 78 4.03 -10.27 2.82
C PHE A 78 4.73 -9.13 3.57
N SER A 79 4.03 -8.61 4.58
CA SER A 79 4.43 -7.42 5.33
C SER A 79 5.36 -7.79 6.47
N THR A 80 6.65 -7.97 6.18
CA THR A 80 7.72 -8.07 7.18
C THR A 80 8.58 -6.81 7.14
N GLU A 81 8.93 -6.31 8.31
CA GLU A 81 9.71 -5.07 8.49
C GLU A 81 10.86 -5.33 9.48
N GLY A 82 11.91 -4.48 9.47
CA GLY A 82 12.97 -4.49 10.44
C GLY A 82 14.08 -5.53 10.19
N PHE A 83 14.30 -5.91 8.95
CA PHE A 83 15.44 -6.73 8.56
C PHE A 83 16.75 -5.95 8.62
N ASN A 84 17.82 -6.58 9.15
CA ASN A 84 19.10 -5.92 9.38
C ASN A 84 20.31 -6.76 8.94
N SER A 85 20.11 -7.92 8.34
CA SER A 85 21.20 -8.82 7.93
C SER A 85 21.08 -9.26 6.47
N GLU A 86 22.22 -9.53 5.85
CA GLU A 86 22.28 -10.07 4.49
C GLU A 86 21.49 -11.38 4.32
N TYR A 87 21.46 -12.20 5.38
CA TYR A 87 20.66 -13.42 5.42
C TYR A 87 19.17 -13.10 5.29
N GLU A 88 18.66 -12.17 6.12
CA GLU A 88 17.25 -11.79 6.12
C GLU A 88 16.82 -11.14 4.79
N PHE A 89 17.66 -10.28 4.20
CA PHE A 89 17.40 -9.69 2.89
C PHE A 89 17.30 -10.74 1.79
N ASN A 90 18.14 -11.77 1.83
CA ASN A 90 18.10 -12.87 0.87
C ASN A 90 16.88 -13.78 1.09
N GLU A 91 16.48 -14.04 2.32
CA GLU A 91 15.25 -14.78 2.61
C GLU A 91 14.01 -13.98 2.17
N CYS A 92 14.00 -12.66 2.36
CA CYS A 92 12.94 -11.80 1.83
C CYS A 92 12.88 -11.89 0.29
N LEU A 93 14.03 -11.79 -0.38
CA LEU A 93 14.10 -11.95 -1.83
C LEU A 93 13.49 -13.30 -2.28
N LYS A 94 13.89 -14.40 -1.66
CA LYS A 94 13.34 -15.75 -1.96
C LYS A 94 11.81 -15.76 -1.77
N LYS A 95 11.32 -15.17 -0.68
CA LYS A 95 9.90 -15.09 -0.39
C LYS A 95 9.14 -14.27 -1.43
N LYS A 96 9.68 -13.12 -1.87
CA LYS A 96 9.03 -12.30 -2.91
C LYS A 96 9.01 -13.04 -4.26
N ILE A 97 10.06 -13.77 -4.61
CA ILE A 97 10.09 -14.63 -5.79
C ILE A 97 9.07 -15.77 -5.69
N SER A 98 8.95 -16.42 -4.53
CA SER A 98 7.95 -17.49 -4.33
C SER A 98 6.52 -16.98 -4.43
N ILE A 99 6.24 -15.76 -3.95
CA ILE A 99 4.91 -15.13 -4.11
C ILE A 99 4.61 -14.88 -5.60
N ILE A 100 5.58 -14.40 -6.38
CA ILE A 100 5.41 -14.20 -7.84
C ILE A 100 5.10 -15.54 -8.53
N GLU A 101 5.78 -16.62 -8.15
CA GLU A 101 5.46 -17.97 -8.68
C GLU A 101 4.08 -18.46 -8.23
N PHE A 102 3.69 -18.21 -6.97
CA PHE A 102 2.38 -18.60 -6.45
C PHE A 102 1.23 -17.89 -7.17
N ILE A 103 1.41 -16.61 -7.55
CA ILE A 103 0.37 -15.82 -8.24
C ILE A 103 0.39 -15.97 -9.75
N LYS A 104 1.40 -16.65 -10.30
CA LYS A 104 1.49 -16.91 -11.73
C LYS A 104 0.21 -17.61 -12.23
N ASN A 105 -0.35 -17.09 -13.32
CA ASN A 105 -1.59 -17.58 -13.93
C ASN A 105 -2.85 -17.47 -13.04
N LYS A 106 -2.82 -16.64 -12.01
CA LYS A 106 -3.98 -16.35 -11.16
C LYS A 106 -4.55 -14.97 -11.52
N GLU A 107 -5.61 -14.95 -12.29
CA GLU A 107 -6.30 -13.72 -12.71
C GLU A 107 -6.78 -12.90 -11.50
N GLU A 108 -7.15 -13.57 -10.42
CA GLU A 108 -7.59 -12.96 -9.17
C GLU A 108 -6.51 -12.14 -8.45
N ILE A 109 -5.21 -12.29 -8.84
CA ILE A 109 -4.08 -11.60 -8.21
C ILE A 109 -3.20 -10.94 -9.29
N PRO A 110 -3.60 -9.78 -9.82
CA PRO A 110 -2.92 -9.14 -10.97
C PRO A 110 -1.61 -8.43 -10.64
N PHE A 111 -1.30 -8.23 -9.36
CA PHE A 111 -0.10 -7.53 -8.89
C PHE A 111 0.62 -8.29 -7.80
N ALA A 112 1.96 -8.23 -7.85
CA ALA A 112 2.83 -8.46 -6.71
C ALA A 112 3.15 -7.14 -6.00
N VAL A 113 3.66 -7.19 -4.76
CA VAL A 113 4.11 -6.01 -4.02
C VAL A 113 5.29 -6.32 -3.11
N PHE A 114 6.20 -5.35 -2.93
CA PHE A 114 7.23 -5.44 -1.92
C PHE A 114 7.62 -4.07 -1.34
N LYS A 115 8.14 -4.10 -0.11
CA LYS A 115 8.75 -2.96 0.55
C LYS A 115 10.24 -2.93 0.27
N PRO A 116 10.79 -1.82 -0.22
CA PRO A 116 12.21 -1.66 -0.53
C PRO A 116 13.17 -2.06 0.59
N THR A 117 12.92 -1.63 1.82
CA THR A 117 13.82 -1.90 2.96
C THR A 117 13.84 -3.37 3.40
N CYS A 118 12.99 -4.22 2.86
CA CYS A 118 13.13 -5.66 3.04
C CYS A 118 14.27 -6.28 2.22
N LEU A 119 14.84 -5.53 1.25
CA LEU A 119 15.90 -5.99 0.36
C LEU A 119 17.27 -5.34 0.64
N GLY A 120 17.38 -4.47 1.66
CA GLY A 120 18.62 -3.82 2.05
C GLY A 120 18.47 -2.98 3.31
N SER A 121 19.58 -2.62 3.97
CA SER A 121 19.54 -1.90 5.24
C SER A 121 19.00 -0.47 5.07
N THR A 122 18.17 -0.04 6.01
CA THR A 122 17.59 1.31 6.03
C THR A 122 18.67 2.39 6.03
N GLU A 123 19.79 2.18 6.72
CA GLU A 123 20.91 3.12 6.78
C GLU A 123 21.52 3.37 5.39
N LEU A 124 21.64 2.32 4.55
CA LEU A 124 22.13 2.48 3.18
C LEU A 124 21.17 3.31 2.33
N PHE A 125 19.86 3.06 2.44
CA PHE A 125 18.85 3.85 1.75
C PHE A 125 18.88 5.32 2.20
N ILE A 126 19.00 5.60 3.52
CA ILE A 126 19.13 6.96 4.06
C ILE A 126 20.39 7.62 3.50
N LYS A 127 21.54 6.97 3.60
CA LYS A 127 22.81 7.49 3.12
C LYS A 127 22.79 7.81 1.63
N LYS A 128 22.16 6.92 0.83
CA LYS A 128 21.96 7.11 -0.61
C LYS A 128 21.02 8.29 -0.91
N SER A 129 19.92 8.38 -0.20
CA SER A 129 18.93 9.46 -0.35
C SER A 129 19.53 10.83 -0.06
N LEU A 130 20.48 10.91 0.89
CA LEU A 130 21.21 12.11 1.26
C LEU A 130 22.36 12.45 0.28
N GLY A 131 22.62 11.62 -0.73
CA GLY A 131 23.73 11.81 -1.66
C GLY A 131 25.11 11.66 -1.03
N LYS A 132 25.22 11.04 0.14
CA LYS A 132 26.49 10.84 0.84
C LYS A 132 27.33 9.76 0.14
N LYS A 133 28.66 9.97 0.10
CA LYS A 133 29.59 8.98 -0.44
C LYS A 133 29.55 7.69 0.35
N PHE A 134 29.53 6.57 -0.34
CA PHE A 134 29.69 5.24 0.23
C PHE A 134 31.16 4.90 0.44
N SER A 135 31.47 4.09 1.45
CA SER A 135 32.73 3.34 1.52
C SER A 135 32.70 2.20 0.50
N GLU A 136 33.86 1.59 0.23
CA GLU A 136 33.94 0.43 -0.68
C GLU A 136 32.99 -0.71 -0.28
N ASN A 137 32.91 -0.99 1.02
CA ASN A 137 31.99 -2.01 1.53
C ASN A 137 30.51 -1.64 1.32
N GLU A 138 30.15 -0.38 1.54
CA GLU A 138 28.79 0.12 1.31
C GLU A 138 28.42 0.12 -0.18
N GLU A 139 29.35 0.39 -1.10
CA GLU A 139 29.14 0.25 -2.55
C GLU A 139 28.85 -1.21 -2.92
N LEU A 140 29.58 -2.17 -2.32
CA LEU A 140 29.28 -3.59 -2.50
C LEU A 140 27.90 -3.98 -1.95
N MET A 141 27.53 -3.46 -0.78
CA MET A 141 26.21 -3.70 -0.20
C MET A 141 25.12 -3.09 -1.07
N TRP A 142 25.31 -1.86 -1.57
CA TRP A 142 24.36 -1.20 -2.46
C TRP A 142 24.19 -1.93 -3.79
N SER A 143 25.27 -2.43 -4.37
CA SER A 143 25.17 -3.26 -5.56
C SER A 143 24.35 -4.54 -5.35
N ARG A 144 24.41 -5.14 -4.15
CA ARG A 144 23.54 -6.26 -3.78
C ARG A 144 22.07 -5.84 -3.68
N VAL A 145 21.77 -4.65 -3.16
CA VAL A 145 20.39 -4.10 -3.15
C VAL A 145 19.87 -3.97 -4.57
N ILE A 146 20.62 -3.34 -5.48
CA ILE A 146 20.24 -3.21 -6.90
C ILE A 146 19.97 -4.59 -7.52
N ASN A 147 20.85 -5.56 -7.29
CA ASN A 147 20.70 -6.92 -7.81
C ASN A 147 19.43 -7.62 -7.29
N ARG A 148 19.08 -7.43 -6.00
CA ARG A 148 17.84 -7.99 -5.45
C ARG A 148 16.60 -7.35 -6.07
N PHE A 149 16.57 -6.02 -6.24
CA PHE A 149 15.51 -5.34 -6.96
C PHE A 149 15.35 -5.86 -8.37
N GLU A 150 16.46 -5.97 -9.08
CA GLU A 150 16.46 -6.49 -10.46
C GLU A 150 15.92 -7.93 -10.54
N LYS A 151 16.34 -8.83 -9.64
CA LYS A 151 15.85 -10.21 -9.59
C LYS A 151 14.34 -10.29 -9.37
N VAL A 152 13.79 -9.49 -8.44
CA VAL A 152 12.33 -9.45 -8.19
C VAL A 152 11.59 -8.91 -9.42
N CYS A 153 12.03 -7.76 -9.95
CA CYS A 153 11.37 -7.11 -11.09
C CYS A 153 11.50 -7.97 -12.38
N LYS A 154 12.66 -8.60 -12.61
CA LYS A 154 12.87 -9.53 -13.72
C LYS A 154 11.93 -10.72 -13.63
N LYS A 155 11.77 -11.31 -12.44
CA LYS A 155 10.85 -12.42 -12.22
C LYS A 155 9.40 -12.03 -12.51
N ALA A 156 8.98 -10.84 -12.10
CA ALA A 156 7.66 -10.30 -12.41
C ALA A 156 7.48 -10.07 -13.92
N HIS A 157 8.49 -9.50 -14.58
CA HIS A 157 8.49 -9.27 -16.03
C HIS A 157 8.37 -10.57 -16.82
N GLU A 158 9.18 -11.60 -16.50
CA GLU A 158 9.18 -12.91 -17.16
C GLU A 158 7.83 -13.62 -17.06
N ASN A 159 7.08 -13.39 -15.98
CA ASN A 159 5.77 -13.97 -15.76
C ASN A 159 4.60 -13.04 -16.14
N ASN A 160 4.88 -11.87 -16.73
CA ASN A 160 3.89 -10.85 -17.09
C ASN A 160 3.01 -10.40 -15.89
N ILE A 161 3.59 -10.29 -14.71
CA ILE A 161 2.94 -9.86 -13.47
C ILE A 161 3.36 -8.43 -13.18
N LYS A 162 2.39 -7.54 -12.96
CA LYS A 162 2.67 -6.17 -12.50
C LYS A 162 3.20 -6.20 -11.07
N ILE A 163 4.18 -5.34 -10.75
CA ILE A 163 4.77 -5.29 -9.41
C ILE A 163 4.79 -3.88 -8.85
N LEU A 164 4.27 -3.73 -7.64
CA LEU A 164 4.21 -2.48 -6.89
C LEU A 164 5.44 -2.37 -5.98
N ILE A 165 6.22 -1.32 -6.12
CA ILE A 165 7.26 -0.92 -5.18
C ILE A 165 6.62 0.05 -4.20
N ASP A 166 6.49 -0.34 -2.93
CA ASP A 166 5.87 0.50 -1.91
C ASP A 166 6.78 1.68 -1.53
N ALA A 167 6.16 2.81 -1.23
CA ALA A 167 6.85 3.95 -0.65
C ALA A 167 6.98 3.78 0.87
N GLU A 168 8.06 4.32 1.41
CA GLU A 168 8.36 4.26 2.85
C GLU A 168 8.62 5.67 3.42
N GLU A 169 9.37 5.82 4.50
CA GLU A 169 9.63 7.13 5.10
C GLU A 169 10.41 8.06 4.16
N ALA A 170 10.27 9.36 4.37
CA ALA A 170 10.89 10.40 3.55
C ALA A 170 12.41 10.27 3.44
N ASP A 171 13.06 9.85 4.52
CA ASP A 171 14.52 9.68 4.59
C ASP A 171 15.08 8.67 3.59
N VAL A 172 14.30 7.63 3.23
CA VAL A 172 14.71 6.57 2.30
C VAL A 172 14.10 6.75 0.90
N GLN A 173 13.08 7.60 0.76
CA GLN A 173 12.22 7.62 -0.42
C GLN A 173 12.95 8.01 -1.70
N LYS A 174 13.92 8.94 -1.63
CA LYS A 174 14.65 9.33 -2.84
C LYS A 174 15.42 8.16 -3.45
N ALA A 175 16.10 7.36 -2.63
CA ALA A 175 16.82 6.17 -3.11
C ALA A 175 15.85 5.10 -3.66
N ILE A 176 14.65 5.00 -3.09
CA ILE A 176 13.59 4.11 -3.57
C ILE A 176 13.09 4.58 -4.94
N ASP A 177 12.80 5.87 -5.11
CA ASP A 177 12.39 6.46 -6.38
C ASP A 177 13.44 6.22 -7.47
N ASP A 178 14.72 6.44 -7.17
CA ASP A 178 15.83 6.23 -8.10
C ASP A 178 15.92 4.75 -8.54
N LEU A 179 15.76 3.80 -7.61
CA LEU A 179 15.74 2.36 -7.91
C LEU A 179 14.50 1.96 -8.72
N ALA A 180 13.33 2.50 -8.40
CA ALA A 180 12.10 2.22 -9.14
C ALA A 180 12.22 2.68 -10.59
N ILE A 181 12.78 3.87 -10.85
CA ILE A 181 13.04 4.37 -12.20
C ILE A 181 14.08 3.51 -12.91
N LEU A 182 15.14 3.09 -12.23
CA LEU A 182 16.13 2.18 -12.79
C LEU A 182 15.47 0.87 -13.27
N MET A 183 14.55 0.31 -12.48
CA MET A 183 13.81 -0.89 -12.85
C MET A 183 12.81 -0.64 -13.99
N MET A 184 12.12 0.50 -14.00
CA MET A 184 11.21 0.87 -15.09
C MET A 184 11.96 1.03 -16.43
N ARG A 185 13.14 1.64 -16.45
CA ARG A 185 13.98 1.75 -17.65
C ARG A 185 14.38 0.38 -18.21
N LYS A 186 14.50 -0.65 -17.36
CA LYS A 186 14.82 -2.03 -17.79
C LYS A 186 13.60 -2.82 -18.23
N PHE A 187 12.45 -2.66 -17.57
CA PHE A 187 11.33 -3.59 -17.69
C PHE A 187 10.03 -2.98 -18.21
N ASN A 188 9.93 -1.65 -18.32
CA ASN A 188 8.73 -0.93 -18.76
C ASN A 188 8.85 -0.30 -20.15
N LEU A 189 9.51 -0.95 -21.11
CA LEU A 189 9.70 -0.39 -22.44
C LEU A 189 8.49 -0.58 -23.37
N LEU A 190 7.74 -1.65 -23.18
CA LEU A 190 6.55 -1.98 -24.00
C LEU A 190 5.24 -1.86 -23.20
N LYS A 191 5.28 -2.19 -21.94
CA LYS A 191 4.15 -2.18 -21.03
C LYS A 191 4.61 -1.96 -19.59
N PRO A 192 3.75 -1.39 -18.72
CA PRO A 192 4.11 -1.13 -17.32
C PRO A 192 4.06 -2.42 -16.51
N ILE A 193 5.22 -2.93 -16.15
CA ILE A 193 5.40 -4.05 -15.23
C ILE A 193 5.72 -3.54 -13.83
N VAL A 194 6.67 -2.60 -13.72
CA VAL A 194 7.12 -2.01 -12.45
C VAL A 194 6.35 -0.73 -12.18
N PHE A 195 5.80 -0.62 -10.98
CA PHE A 195 5.05 0.55 -10.51
C PHE A 195 5.74 1.13 -9.28
N ASN A 196 6.02 2.45 -9.30
CA ASN A 196 6.46 3.19 -8.12
C ASN A 196 5.27 3.75 -7.35
N THR A 197 5.38 3.82 -6.03
CA THR A 197 4.36 4.43 -5.18
C THR A 197 4.71 5.88 -4.88
N VAL A 198 3.80 6.81 -5.21
CA VAL A 198 3.97 8.24 -5.02
C VAL A 198 3.06 8.74 -3.90
N GLN A 199 3.68 9.26 -2.83
CA GLN A 199 3.00 9.69 -1.60
C GLN A 199 2.62 11.17 -1.69
N MET A 200 1.41 11.47 -2.12
CA MET A 200 0.95 12.84 -2.40
C MET A 200 0.74 13.72 -1.15
N TYR A 201 0.93 13.19 0.06
CA TYR A 201 0.99 14.02 1.27
C TYR A 201 2.34 14.78 1.40
N ARG A 202 3.35 14.44 0.59
CA ARG A 202 4.63 15.15 0.57
C ARG A 202 4.58 16.35 -0.36
N LYS A 203 5.22 17.44 0.05
CA LYS A 203 5.27 18.73 -0.68
C LYS A 203 5.96 18.63 -2.05
N ASP A 204 6.95 17.73 -2.18
CA ASP A 204 7.82 17.60 -3.35
C ASP A 204 7.27 16.70 -4.48
N ARG A 205 6.12 16.04 -4.30
CA ARG A 205 5.70 14.97 -5.23
C ARG A 205 5.23 15.45 -6.60
N LEU A 206 4.63 16.63 -6.70
CA LEU A 206 4.27 17.19 -8.01
C LEU A 206 5.51 17.58 -8.83
N ALA A 207 6.53 18.16 -8.17
CA ALA A 207 7.81 18.43 -8.82
C ALA A 207 8.48 17.14 -9.31
N TYR A 208 8.49 16.08 -8.47
CA TYR A 208 8.99 14.76 -8.85
C TYR A 208 8.26 14.16 -10.07
N LEU A 209 6.94 14.24 -10.13
CA LEU A 209 6.16 13.74 -11.27
C LEU A 209 6.51 14.51 -12.56
N ASN A 210 6.66 15.82 -12.49
CA ASN A 210 7.08 16.65 -13.62
C ASN A 210 8.50 16.30 -14.10
N GLU A 211 9.44 16.14 -13.17
CA GLU A 211 10.82 15.74 -13.51
C GLU A 211 10.84 14.36 -14.17
N LEU A 212 10.04 13.42 -13.66
CA LEU A 212 9.94 12.07 -14.18
C LEU A 212 9.59 12.03 -15.66
N ILE A 213 8.57 12.78 -16.08
CA ILE A 213 8.09 12.82 -17.47
C ILE A 213 9.01 13.61 -18.38
N ASN A 214 9.58 14.72 -17.89
CA ASN A 214 10.39 15.63 -18.70
C ASN A 214 11.85 15.18 -18.84
N ASN A 215 12.29 14.18 -18.09
CA ASN A 215 13.64 13.66 -18.21
C ASN A 215 13.79 12.82 -19.49
N LYS A 216 14.60 13.32 -20.44
CA LYS A 216 14.87 12.67 -21.74
C LYS A 216 15.35 11.22 -21.62
N SER A 217 16.03 10.88 -20.53
CA SER A 217 16.44 9.49 -20.27
C SER A 217 15.27 8.52 -20.09
N ASN A 218 14.06 9.06 -19.94
CA ASN A 218 12.83 8.31 -19.73
C ASN A 218 11.89 8.29 -20.96
N ASP A 219 12.30 8.83 -22.11
CA ASP A 219 11.41 9.00 -23.28
C ASP A 219 10.74 7.71 -23.76
N LYS A 220 11.40 6.56 -23.60
CA LYS A 220 10.89 5.25 -23.99
C LYS A 220 10.19 4.50 -22.87
N VAL A 221 10.08 5.08 -21.66
CA VAL A 221 9.53 4.41 -20.49
C VAL A 221 8.02 4.58 -20.43
N VAL A 222 7.29 3.48 -20.27
CA VAL A 222 5.88 3.49 -19.86
C VAL A 222 5.84 3.43 -18.34
N PHE A 223 5.42 4.51 -17.71
CA PHE A 223 5.44 4.61 -16.26
C PHE A 223 4.32 3.81 -15.61
N GLY A 224 4.66 3.05 -14.58
CA GLY A 224 3.71 2.48 -13.62
C GLY A 224 3.70 3.32 -12.34
N LEU A 225 2.59 3.93 -11.99
CA LEU A 225 2.49 4.76 -10.80
C LEU A 225 1.34 4.31 -9.89
N LYS A 226 1.60 4.20 -8.60
CA LYS A 226 0.57 4.04 -7.57
C LYS A 226 0.49 5.32 -6.74
N LEU A 227 -0.60 6.08 -6.89
CA LEU A 227 -0.81 7.28 -6.11
C LEU A 227 -1.48 6.93 -4.77
N VAL A 228 -0.85 7.35 -3.69
CA VAL A 228 -1.35 7.24 -2.32
C VAL A 228 -1.29 8.62 -1.63
N ARG A 229 -2.05 8.82 -0.54
CA ARG A 229 -1.79 9.99 0.29
C ARG A 229 -0.48 9.81 1.06
N GLY A 230 -0.35 8.78 1.84
CA GLY A 230 0.83 8.42 2.64
C GLY A 230 0.43 7.83 3.98
N ALA A 231 1.32 7.05 4.61
CA ALA A 231 1.00 6.26 5.79
C ALA A 231 1.85 6.61 7.04
N TYR A 232 2.74 7.58 6.96
CA TYR A 232 3.72 7.87 8.01
C TYR A 232 3.62 9.31 8.55
N MET A 233 2.49 10.00 8.36
CA MET A 233 2.33 11.42 8.62
C MET A 233 2.77 11.85 10.03
N GLU A 234 2.31 11.17 11.07
CA GLU A 234 2.64 11.50 12.45
C GLU A 234 4.13 11.30 12.73
N LYS A 235 4.70 10.17 12.25
CA LYS A 235 6.12 9.87 12.38
C LYS A 235 6.99 10.90 11.68
N GLU A 236 6.64 11.30 10.46
CA GLU A 236 7.38 12.30 9.68
C GLU A 236 7.36 13.67 10.35
N ARG A 237 6.22 14.10 10.88
CA ARG A 237 6.10 15.36 11.62
C ARG A 237 6.89 15.34 12.91
N GLN A 238 6.83 14.25 13.65
CA GLN A 238 7.60 14.08 14.88
C GLN A 238 9.11 14.15 14.58
N LEU A 239 9.60 13.39 13.60
CA LEU A 239 11.02 13.38 13.21
C LEU A 239 11.49 14.77 12.74
N ALA A 240 10.67 15.50 11.98
CA ALA A 240 11.00 16.85 11.54
C ALA A 240 11.12 17.80 12.75
N CYS A 241 10.20 17.72 13.71
CA CYS A 241 10.24 18.50 14.95
C CYS A 241 11.50 18.17 15.78
N GLU A 242 11.80 16.88 15.98
CA GLU A 242 12.99 16.43 16.73
C GLU A 242 14.30 16.89 16.09
N ARG A 243 14.34 17.01 14.76
CA ARG A 243 15.53 17.46 14.01
C ARG A 243 15.60 18.98 13.80
N GLY A 244 14.56 19.71 14.17
CA GLY A 244 14.47 21.15 13.93
C GLY A 244 14.46 21.53 12.44
N ILE A 245 13.88 20.68 11.58
CA ILE A 245 13.77 20.90 10.13
C ILE A 245 12.30 21.07 9.71
N GLU A 246 12.09 21.64 8.54
CA GLU A 246 10.75 21.71 7.96
C GLU A 246 10.21 20.31 7.65
N SER A 247 8.95 20.07 7.99
CA SER A 247 8.30 18.79 7.69
C SER A 247 8.14 18.61 6.18
N PRO A 248 8.52 17.44 5.62
CA PRO A 248 8.31 17.14 4.20
C PRO A 248 6.83 16.94 3.84
N ILE A 249 5.95 16.87 4.85
CA ILE A 249 4.52 16.58 4.71
C ILE A 249 3.72 17.86 4.58
N CYS A 250 2.69 17.86 3.76
CA CYS A 250 1.69 18.94 3.67
C CYS A 250 1.14 19.29 5.07
N GLU A 251 0.90 20.58 5.30
CA GLU A 251 0.52 21.06 6.64
C GLU A 251 -0.85 20.57 7.06
N THR A 252 -1.81 20.65 6.15
CA THR A 252 -3.19 20.27 6.43
C THR A 252 -3.64 19.06 5.61
N LYS A 253 -4.75 18.45 6.06
CA LYS A 253 -5.42 17.42 5.27
C LYS A 253 -5.89 17.95 3.92
N ASN A 254 -6.36 19.20 3.89
CA ASN A 254 -6.84 19.83 2.65
C ASN A 254 -5.71 20.01 1.64
N ASP A 255 -4.52 20.41 2.07
CA ASP A 255 -3.35 20.52 1.20
C ASP A 255 -2.96 19.14 0.62
N THR A 256 -3.01 18.11 1.45
CA THR A 256 -2.81 16.72 1.00
C THR A 256 -3.86 16.31 -0.03
N ASP A 257 -5.14 16.62 0.21
CA ASP A 257 -6.24 16.32 -0.72
C ASP A 257 -6.07 17.07 -2.04
N ASN A 258 -5.68 18.34 -1.99
CA ASN A 258 -5.39 19.17 -3.18
C ASN A 258 -4.20 18.61 -3.96
N ASN A 259 -3.11 18.28 -3.26
CA ASN A 259 -1.90 17.72 -3.88
C ASN A 259 -2.20 16.36 -4.55
N PHE A 260 -2.99 15.51 -3.91
CA PHE A 260 -3.46 14.25 -4.49
C PHE A 260 -4.31 14.49 -5.74
N ASN A 261 -5.23 15.46 -5.72
CA ASN A 261 -6.08 15.80 -6.86
C ASN A 261 -5.26 16.37 -8.03
N LEU A 262 -4.25 17.21 -7.78
CA LEU A 262 -3.31 17.69 -8.80
C LEU A 262 -2.48 16.53 -9.38
N GLY A 263 -2.09 15.55 -8.55
CA GLY A 263 -1.45 14.32 -9.02
C GLY A 263 -2.34 13.50 -9.95
N LEU A 264 -3.65 13.41 -9.67
CA LEU A 264 -4.61 12.78 -10.58
C LEU A 264 -4.70 13.53 -11.91
N ASP A 265 -4.81 14.87 -11.87
CA ASP A 265 -4.87 15.70 -13.06
C ASP A 265 -3.59 15.53 -13.92
N PHE A 266 -2.42 15.49 -13.26
CA PHE A 266 -1.15 15.21 -13.93
C PHE A 266 -1.14 13.86 -14.63
N VAL A 267 -1.56 12.80 -13.95
CA VAL A 267 -1.62 11.43 -14.53
C VAL A 267 -2.55 11.40 -15.73
N PHE A 268 -3.75 11.97 -15.60
CA PHE A 268 -4.74 11.97 -16.70
C PHE A 268 -4.32 12.82 -17.90
N ASN A 269 -3.44 13.81 -17.72
CA ASN A 269 -2.84 14.57 -18.81
C ASN A 269 -1.68 13.84 -19.52
N ASN A 270 -1.21 12.71 -18.96
CA ASN A 270 -0.07 11.94 -19.48
C ASN A 270 -0.39 10.43 -19.58
N LEU A 271 -1.66 10.06 -19.79
CA LEU A 271 -2.10 8.65 -19.81
C LEU A 271 -1.47 7.82 -20.93
N GLU A 272 -1.05 8.47 -22.02
CA GLU A 272 -0.33 7.80 -23.11
C GLU A 272 1.00 7.20 -22.66
N ARG A 273 1.57 7.69 -21.53
CA ARG A 273 2.84 7.24 -20.96
C ARG A 273 2.69 6.65 -19.56
N ILE A 274 1.51 6.76 -18.93
CA ILE A 274 1.30 6.38 -17.54
C ILE A 274 0.17 5.35 -17.42
N SER A 275 0.48 4.22 -16.81
CA SER A 275 -0.53 3.34 -16.20
C SER A 275 -0.53 3.54 -14.69
N PHE A 276 -1.69 3.63 -14.07
CA PHE A 276 -1.71 4.00 -12.67
C PHE A 276 -2.71 3.26 -11.80
N VAL A 277 -2.43 3.30 -10.50
CA VAL A 277 -3.30 2.79 -9.45
C VAL A 277 -3.73 3.96 -8.56
N CYS A 278 -5.02 4.23 -8.49
CA CYS A 278 -5.60 5.11 -7.49
C CYS A 278 -5.78 4.34 -6.17
N ALA A 279 -4.77 4.39 -5.29
CA ALA A 279 -4.82 3.69 -4.01
C ALA A 279 -5.32 4.64 -2.90
N SER A 280 -6.65 4.65 -2.71
CA SER A 280 -7.30 5.61 -1.82
C SER A 280 -8.54 5.04 -1.15
N HIS A 281 -8.76 5.46 0.12
CA HIS A 281 -9.98 5.26 0.90
C HIS A 281 -10.93 6.48 0.84
N ASN A 282 -10.55 7.53 0.10
CA ASN A 282 -11.35 8.74 -0.07
C ASN A 282 -12.29 8.60 -1.27
N GLU A 283 -13.60 8.59 -1.00
CA GLU A 283 -14.62 8.43 -2.05
C GLU A 283 -14.59 9.55 -3.08
N ASN A 284 -14.33 10.80 -2.67
CA ASN A 284 -14.30 11.94 -3.60
C ASN A 284 -13.17 11.78 -4.63
N SER A 285 -11.99 11.28 -4.19
CA SER A 285 -10.89 11.00 -5.10
C SER A 285 -11.21 9.86 -6.06
N VAL A 286 -11.89 8.81 -5.58
CA VAL A 286 -12.34 7.69 -6.42
C VAL A 286 -13.37 8.17 -7.46
N LEU A 287 -14.37 8.97 -7.03
CA LEU A 287 -15.36 9.56 -7.92
C LEU A 287 -14.71 10.48 -8.95
N LYS A 288 -13.73 11.32 -8.55
CA LYS A 288 -12.97 12.17 -9.48
C LYS A 288 -12.31 11.33 -10.59
N VAL A 289 -11.67 10.21 -10.25
CA VAL A 289 -11.04 9.32 -11.25
C VAL A 289 -12.10 8.74 -12.20
N MET A 290 -13.24 8.27 -11.66
CA MET A 290 -14.34 7.75 -12.49
C MET A 290 -14.88 8.81 -13.46
N ASP A 291 -15.06 10.05 -13.00
CA ASP A 291 -15.51 11.17 -13.84
C ASP A 291 -14.47 11.53 -14.91
N MET A 292 -13.18 11.53 -14.56
CA MET A 292 -12.10 11.77 -15.52
C MET A 292 -12.04 10.67 -16.59
N MET A 293 -12.22 9.39 -16.23
CA MET A 293 -12.31 8.29 -17.19
C MET A 293 -13.50 8.49 -18.12
N LYS A 294 -14.68 8.79 -17.59
CA LYS A 294 -15.89 9.05 -18.37
C LYS A 294 -15.69 10.22 -19.34
N ASN A 295 -15.14 11.35 -18.88
CA ASN A 295 -14.93 12.55 -19.70
C ASN A 295 -13.92 12.34 -20.84
N LYS A 296 -12.98 11.41 -20.67
CA LYS A 296 -12.02 11.00 -21.72
C LYS A 296 -12.48 9.78 -22.52
N ASN A 297 -13.71 9.30 -22.33
CA ASN A 297 -14.26 8.09 -22.98
C ASN A 297 -13.40 6.83 -22.78
N ILE A 298 -12.77 6.71 -21.58
CA ILE A 298 -11.96 5.54 -21.21
C ILE A 298 -12.89 4.50 -20.60
N SER A 299 -12.76 3.24 -21.04
CA SER A 299 -13.55 2.12 -20.51
C SER A 299 -13.33 1.94 -19.01
N SER A 300 -14.39 1.60 -18.26
CA SER A 300 -14.28 1.32 -16.81
C SER A 300 -13.27 0.21 -16.49
N ASN A 301 -13.10 -0.77 -17.37
CA ASN A 301 -12.15 -1.88 -17.21
C ASN A 301 -10.86 -1.70 -18.02
N ASP A 302 -10.49 -0.46 -18.33
CA ASP A 302 -9.20 -0.20 -18.98
C ASP A 302 -8.04 -0.73 -18.13
N SER A 303 -7.18 -1.56 -18.72
CA SER A 303 -6.12 -2.28 -18.00
C SER A 303 -5.00 -1.38 -17.47
N SER A 304 -4.96 -0.12 -17.90
CA SER A 304 -3.97 0.87 -17.45
C SER A 304 -4.41 1.58 -16.16
N ILE A 305 -5.70 1.49 -15.77
CA ILE A 305 -6.25 2.19 -14.61
C ILE A 305 -6.83 1.20 -13.61
N TRP A 306 -6.35 1.27 -12.38
CA TRP A 306 -6.77 0.42 -11.28
C TRP A 306 -7.13 1.22 -10.04
N PHE A 307 -8.01 0.68 -9.22
CA PHE A 307 -8.33 1.20 -7.89
C PHE A 307 -7.83 0.23 -6.82
N GLY A 308 -7.21 0.75 -5.76
CA GLY A 308 -6.67 -0.06 -4.67
C GLY A 308 -7.16 0.39 -3.30
N GLN A 309 -7.59 -0.55 -2.46
CA GLN A 309 -7.90 -0.32 -1.05
C GLN A 309 -7.26 -1.41 -0.19
N LEU A 310 -7.07 -1.10 1.09
CA LEU A 310 -6.60 -2.11 2.06
C LEU A 310 -7.74 -3.08 2.41
N TYR A 311 -7.40 -4.34 2.62
CA TYR A 311 -8.37 -5.33 3.09
C TYR A 311 -8.94 -4.94 4.47
N GLY A 312 -10.23 -5.19 4.67
CA GLY A 312 -10.93 -4.81 5.90
C GLY A 312 -11.42 -3.37 5.96
N MET A 313 -11.05 -2.51 5.00
CA MET A 313 -11.42 -1.09 4.94
C MET A 313 -12.11 -0.75 3.63
N SER A 314 -13.02 0.23 3.65
CA SER A 314 -13.68 0.81 2.45
C SER A 314 -14.31 -0.22 1.51
N ASP A 315 -14.99 -1.21 2.08
CA ASP A 315 -15.67 -2.24 1.28
C ASP A 315 -16.76 -1.62 0.39
N ASN A 316 -17.42 -0.56 0.85
CA ASN A 316 -18.37 0.21 0.06
C ASN A 316 -17.75 0.74 -1.25
N ILE A 317 -16.51 1.23 -1.22
CA ILE A 317 -15.80 1.71 -2.42
C ILE A 317 -15.50 0.52 -3.33
N SER A 318 -14.79 -0.49 -2.83
CA SER A 318 -14.30 -1.61 -3.64
C SER A 318 -15.44 -2.37 -4.33
N PHE A 319 -16.50 -2.74 -3.60
CA PHE A 319 -17.60 -3.50 -4.18
C PHE A 319 -18.49 -2.67 -5.10
N ASN A 320 -18.62 -1.34 -4.89
CA ASN A 320 -19.34 -0.48 -5.82
C ASN A 320 -18.55 -0.25 -7.13
N LEU A 321 -17.22 -0.13 -7.07
CA LEU A 321 -16.36 -0.09 -8.25
C LEU A 321 -16.47 -1.39 -9.06
N ALA A 322 -16.31 -2.53 -8.40
CA ALA A 322 -16.41 -3.86 -9.02
C ALA A 322 -17.79 -4.08 -9.70
N LYS A 323 -18.89 -3.69 -9.02
CA LYS A 323 -20.25 -3.76 -9.58
C LYS A 323 -20.44 -2.91 -10.85
N ARG A 324 -19.64 -1.86 -11.00
CA ARG A 324 -19.64 -0.98 -12.19
C ARG A 324 -18.52 -1.34 -13.17
N ASN A 325 -17.95 -2.53 -13.03
CA ASN A 325 -16.92 -3.10 -13.89
C ASN A 325 -15.61 -2.30 -13.94
N TYR A 326 -15.23 -1.61 -12.85
CA TYR A 326 -13.91 -1.00 -12.72
C TYR A 326 -12.90 -2.01 -12.19
N ASN A 327 -11.65 -1.92 -12.66
CA ASN A 327 -10.55 -2.72 -12.12
C ASN A 327 -10.24 -2.31 -10.69
N VAL A 328 -10.47 -3.20 -9.74
CA VAL A 328 -10.26 -2.92 -8.31
C VAL A 328 -9.63 -4.10 -7.60
N PHE A 329 -8.71 -3.80 -6.69
CA PHE A 329 -8.11 -4.81 -5.82
C PHE A 329 -8.11 -4.39 -4.35
N LYS A 330 -8.00 -5.39 -3.48
CA LYS A 330 -7.67 -5.24 -2.06
C LYS A 330 -6.22 -5.67 -1.83
N ILE A 331 -5.42 -4.82 -1.17
CA ILE A 331 -4.13 -5.24 -0.62
C ILE A 331 -4.42 -6.11 0.59
N LEU A 332 -3.94 -7.33 0.54
CA LEU A 332 -4.21 -8.40 1.50
C LEU A 332 -2.91 -8.77 2.23
N PRO A 333 -2.63 -8.14 3.39
CA PRO A 333 -1.46 -8.48 4.18
C PRO A 333 -1.56 -9.89 4.72
N PHE A 334 -0.44 -10.61 4.72
CA PHE A 334 -0.33 -11.95 5.28
C PHE A 334 1.04 -12.19 5.92
N GLY A 335 1.09 -13.15 6.83
CA GLY A 335 2.28 -13.51 7.59
C GLY A 335 1.96 -13.81 9.05
N SER A 336 2.98 -14.08 9.86
CA SER A 336 2.78 -14.32 11.28
C SER A 336 2.19 -13.09 11.99
N VAL A 337 1.38 -13.30 13.01
CA VAL A 337 0.79 -12.20 13.82
C VAL A 337 1.88 -11.25 14.32
N LYS A 338 3.03 -11.79 14.77
CA LYS A 338 4.16 -11.01 15.26
C LYS A 338 4.71 -10.06 14.17
N ASN A 339 4.88 -10.56 12.96
CA ASN A 339 5.41 -9.78 11.83
C ASN A 339 4.43 -8.71 11.34
N LEU A 340 3.12 -8.96 11.48
CA LEU A 340 2.07 -8.04 11.06
C LEU A 340 1.70 -6.99 12.13
N MET A 341 2.25 -7.06 13.34
CA MET A 341 1.94 -6.08 14.40
C MET A 341 2.20 -4.63 13.99
N PRO A 342 3.34 -4.27 13.36
CA PRO A 342 3.55 -2.88 12.92
C PRO A 342 2.46 -2.41 11.95
N TYR A 343 2.04 -3.27 11.01
CA TYR A 343 0.95 -2.99 10.08
C TYR A 343 -0.38 -2.77 10.82
N LEU A 344 -0.75 -3.67 11.75
CA LEU A 344 -2.01 -3.60 12.50
C LEU A 344 -2.09 -2.36 13.39
N ILE A 345 -0.95 -1.98 14.00
CA ILE A 345 -0.84 -0.75 14.81
C ILE A 345 -1.08 0.48 13.94
N ARG A 346 -0.43 0.59 12.76
CA ARG A 346 -0.67 1.71 11.84
C ARG A 346 -2.14 1.81 11.41
N ARG A 347 -2.82 0.68 11.19
CA ARG A 347 -4.27 0.69 10.88
C ARG A 347 -5.09 1.25 12.03
N ALA A 348 -4.76 0.89 13.26
CA ALA A 348 -5.44 1.44 14.43
C ALA A 348 -5.18 2.95 14.58
N GLU A 349 -3.93 3.40 14.40
CA GLU A 349 -3.53 4.82 14.49
C GLU A 349 -4.16 5.66 13.37
N GLU A 350 -4.14 5.22 12.13
CA GLU A 350 -4.80 5.91 11.01
C GLU A 350 -6.30 6.10 11.24
N ASN A 351 -6.95 5.10 11.79
CA ASN A 351 -8.36 5.18 12.12
C ASN A 351 -8.66 6.16 13.26
N THR A 352 -7.68 6.51 14.09
CA THR A 352 -7.84 7.52 15.16
C THR A 352 -7.42 8.93 14.73
N SER A 353 -6.45 9.06 13.83
CA SER A 353 -5.86 10.35 13.44
C SER A 353 -6.66 11.06 12.35
N VAL A 354 -7.37 10.32 11.49
CA VAL A 354 -8.21 10.90 10.42
C VAL A 354 -9.63 11.10 10.94
N SER A 355 -9.91 12.29 11.48
CA SER A 355 -11.26 12.66 11.89
C SER A 355 -12.24 12.46 10.72
N GLY A 356 -13.20 11.57 10.88
CA GLY A 356 -14.27 11.29 9.91
C GLY A 356 -14.20 9.93 9.21
N GLN A 357 -13.03 9.27 9.06
CA GLN A 357 -12.95 8.00 8.34
C GLN A 357 -13.50 6.82 9.17
N THR A 358 -13.10 6.71 10.43
CA THR A 358 -13.65 5.68 11.35
C THR A 358 -15.14 5.95 11.65
N GLY A 359 -15.52 7.21 11.85
CA GLY A 359 -16.92 7.58 12.04
C GLY A 359 -17.77 7.15 10.83
N ARG A 360 -17.24 7.31 9.61
CA ARG A 360 -17.95 6.92 8.39
C ARG A 360 -18.08 5.41 8.24
N GLU A 361 -17.00 4.64 8.41
CA GLU A 361 -17.05 3.17 8.38
C GLU A 361 -18.03 2.63 9.41
N LEU A 362 -17.98 3.14 10.64
CA LEU A 362 -18.90 2.78 11.71
C LEU A 362 -20.37 3.11 11.35
N GLN A 363 -20.61 4.28 10.77
CA GLN A 363 -21.94 4.70 10.32
C GLN A 363 -22.47 3.79 9.20
N LEU A 364 -21.65 3.46 8.21
CA LEU A 364 -22.01 2.54 7.12
C LEU A 364 -22.38 1.14 7.65
N ILE A 365 -21.60 0.63 8.60
CA ILE A 365 -21.88 -0.65 9.27
C ILE A 365 -23.21 -0.58 10.05
N GLN A 366 -23.42 0.50 10.78
CA GLN A 366 -24.66 0.73 11.57
C GLN A 366 -25.88 0.81 10.64
N ASN A 367 -25.78 1.56 9.55
CA ASN A 367 -26.85 1.69 8.56
C ASN A 367 -27.21 0.32 7.96
N GLU A 368 -26.22 -0.50 7.61
CA GLU A 368 -26.47 -1.84 7.07
C GLU A 368 -27.08 -2.78 8.12
N LYS A 369 -26.67 -2.69 9.39
CA LYS A 369 -27.31 -3.44 10.48
C LYS A 369 -28.78 -3.06 10.63
N ASN A 370 -29.05 -1.77 10.61
CA ASN A 370 -30.43 -1.24 10.71
C ASN A 370 -31.29 -1.66 9.51
N ARG A 371 -30.71 -1.62 8.29
CA ARG A 371 -31.40 -2.10 7.08
C ARG A 371 -31.80 -3.56 7.19
N ARG A 372 -30.88 -4.41 7.67
CA ARG A 372 -31.14 -5.85 7.83
C ARG A 372 -32.14 -6.16 8.95
N SER A 373 -32.16 -5.39 10.03
CA SER A 373 -33.15 -5.58 11.09
C SER A 373 -34.57 -5.28 10.60
N LYS A 374 -34.74 -4.22 9.77
CA LYS A 374 -36.04 -3.86 9.16
C LYS A 374 -36.54 -4.87 8.13
N LEU A 375 -35.68 -5.70 7.53
CA LEU A 375 -36.07 -6.77 6.60
C LEU A 375 -36.47 -8.07 7.31
N LYS A 376 -36.27 -8.15 8.62
CA LYS A 376 -36.64 -9.29 9.46
C LYS A 376 -37.90 -9.06 10.29
N SER A 377 -38.29 -7.77 10.40
CA SER A 377 -39.59 -7.34 10.95
C SER A 377 -40.64 -7.24 9.84
#